data_5c757878c4e62e27febe14996eca7744
#
_entry.id   5c757878c4e62e27febe14996eca7744
#
_cell.length_a   1.000
_cell.length_b   1.000
_cell.length_c   1.000
_cell.angle_alpha   90.00
_cell.angle_beta   90.00
_cell.angle_gamma   90.00
#
_symmetry.space_group_name_H-M   'P 1'
#
loop_
_entity.id
_entity.type
_entity.pdbx_description
1 polymer ?
#
loop_
_entity_poly.entity_id
_entity_poly.type
_entity_poly.pdbx_seq_one_letter_code
_entity_poly.pdbx_strand_id
1 'polypeptide(L)'
;CKDTVGVGVDRDGAFAEYVCIPASNVIIIDESLPEDVVAFFDAVGNATHTALMWDLVGEDVLITGAGPIGIIAAGIAKYAGARRVIITDINDYRLCPNILLKKQNMLQMYQ
;
A
#
# COMPACT_ATOMS: atom_id res chain seq x y z
N CYS A 1 14.91 1.61 -12.82
CA CYS A 1 16.34 1.42 -13.18
C CYS A 1 16.48 0.39 -14.28
N LYS A 2 17.45 0.60 -15.21
CA LYS A 2 17.74 -0.39 -16.28
C LYS A 2 18.39 -1.67 -15.72
N ASP A 3 19.08 -1.54 -14.60
CA ASP A 3 19.87 -2.60 -13.97
C ASP A 3 19.34 -2.89 -12.55
N THR A 4 18.03 -3.09 -12.46
CA THR A 4 17.41 -3.46 -11.18
C THR A 4 17.79 -4.90 -10.83
N VAL A 5 18.31 -5.10 -9.62
CA VAL A 5 18.60 -6.41 -9.04
C VAL A 5 17.67 -6.62 -7.86
N GLY A 6 16.62 -7.41 -8.06
CA GLY A 6 15.62 -7.69 -7.04
C GLY A 6 16.14 -8.69 -6.01
N VAL A 7 16.09 -8.30 -4.72
CA VAL A 7 16.40 -9.21 -3.62
C VAL A 7 15.32 -10.30 -3.54
N GLY A 8 15.74 -11.57 -3.57
CA GLY A 8 14.83 -12.72 -3.62
C GLY A 8 14.36 -13.11 -5.03
N VAL A 9 14.79 -12.39 -6.08
CA VAL A 9 14.48 -12.67 -7.50
C VAL A 9 15.75 -12.87 -8.29
N ASP A 10 16.58 -11.83 -8.36
CA ASP A 10 17.84 -11.83 -9.14
C ASP A 10 19.07 -12.17 -8.28
N ARG A 11 18.89 -12.16 -6.96
CA ARG A 11 19.88 -12.51 -5.95
C ARG A 11 19.20 -13.10 -4.73
N ASP A 12 19.99 -13.67 -3.81
CA ASP A 12 19.49 -14.28 -2.58
C ASP A 12 18.62 -13.30 -1.77
N GLY A 13 17.48 -13.82 -1.26
CA GLY A 13 16.47 -13.06 -0.54
C GLY A 13 16.59 -13.16 0.98
N ALA A 14 15.63 -12.53 1.65
CA ALA A 14 15.56 -12.44 3.11
C ALA A 14 14.93 -13.68 3.79
N PHE A 15 14.53 -14.71 3.03
CA PHE A 15 14.04 -15.96 3.60
C PHE A 15 15.20 -16.88 4.01
N ALA A 16 16.07 -16.35 4.91
CA ALA A 16 17.31 -16.93 5.37
C ALA A 16 17.70 -16.33 6.72
N GLU A 17 18.64 -16.96 7.44
CA GLU A 17 19.19 -16.41 8.68
C GLU A 17 19.98 -15.12 8.47
N TYR A 18 20.57 -14.96 7.28
CA TYR A 18 21.36 -13.78 6.91
C TYR A 18 21.02 -13.36 5.47
N VAL A 19 20.95 -12.05 5.25
CA VAL A 19 20.82 -11.45 3.92
C VAL A 19 21.85 -10.35 3.74
N CYS A 20 22.51 -10.33 2.57
CA CYS A 20 23.50 -9.30 2.23
C CYS A 20 22.87 -8.31 1.25
N ILE A 21 22.73 -7.06 1.65
CA ILE A 21 22.20 -5.98 0.82
C ILE A 21 23.12 -4.75 0.89
N PRO A 22 23.11 -3.86 -0.14
CA PRO A 22 23.88 -2.61 -0.07
C PRO A 22 23.44 -1.75 1.11
N ALA A 23 24.39 -1.23 1.86
CA ALA A 23 24.11 -0.37 3.02
C ALA A 23 23.28 0.88 2.67
N SER A 24 23.38 1.37 1.43
CA SER A 24 22.57 2.48 0.92
C SER A 24 21.06 2.18 0.83
N ASN A 25 20.70 0.90 0.88
CA ASN A 25 19.31 0.44 0.82
C ASN A 25 18.74 0.14 2.22
N VAL A 26 19.55 0.35 3.26
CA VAL A 26 19.13 0.15 4.65
C VAL A 26 18.62 1.47 5.22
N ILE A 27 17.41 1.43 5.77
CA ILE A 27 16.80 2.57 6.46
C ILE A 27 16.65 2.18 7.93
N ILE A 28 17.21 3.00 8.80
CA ILE A 28 17.04 2.83 10.24
C ILE A 28 15.65 3.36 10.61
N ILE A 29 14.88 2.54 11.30
CA ILE A 29 13.53 2.89 11.77
C ILE A 29 13.54 3.11 13.29
N ASP A 30 12.51 3.80 13.77
CA ASP A 30 12.29 4.02 15.20
C ASP A 30 11.90 2.69 15.88
N GLU A 31 12.60 2.32 16.93
CA GLU A 31 12.38 1.08 17.70
C GLU A 31 10.99 1.03 18.38
N SER A 32 10.32 2.18 18.53
CA SER A 32 8.96 2.25 19.08
C SER A 32 7.90 1.75 18.13
N LEU A 33 8.22 1.57 16.84
CA LEU A 33 7.27 1.08 15.84
C LEU A 33 7.06 -0.42 16.00
N PRO A 34 5.79 -0.89 16.04
CA PRO A 34 5.49 -2.32 16.08
C PRO A 34 6.05 -3.05 14.85
N GLU A 35 6.64 -4.22 15.05
CA GLU A 35 7.27 -5.00 13.97
C GLU A 35 6.29 -5.40 12.87
N ASP A 36 5.03 -5.69 13.22
CA ASP A 36 3.96 -6.01 12.27
C ASP A 36 3.62 -4.82 11.36
N VAL A 37 3.73 -3.59 11.85
CA VAL A 37 3.59 -2.37 11.03
C VAL A 37 4.78 -2.20 10.10
N VAL A 38 6.00 -2.41 10.60
CA VAL A 38 7.24 -2.31 9.82
C VAL A 38 7.25 -3.33 8.67
N ALA A 39 6.73 -4.53 8.89
CA ALA A 39 6.62 -5.57 7.86
C ALA A 39 5.80 -5.14 6.62
N PHE A 40 4.94 -4.13 6.75
CA PHE A 40 4.16 -3.60 5.64
C PHE A 40 4.79 -2.40 4.94
N PHE A 41 5.95 -1.92 5.34
CA PHE A 41 6.55 -0.69 4.79
C PHE A 41 6.81 -0.75 3.28
N ASP A 42 7.14 -1.91 2.73
CA ASP A 42 7.24 -2.07 1.27
C ASP A 42 5.89 -1.78 0.60
N ALA A 43 4.81 -2.39 1.07
CA ALA A 43 3.48 -2.17 0.55
C ALA A 43 3.01 -0.71 0.74
N VAL A 44 3.34 -0.09 1.88
CA VAL A 44 3.06 1.34 2.16
C VAL A 44 3.82 2.23 1.19
N GLY A 45 5.11 1.94 0.93
CA GLY A 45 5.92 2.68 -0.02
C GLY A 45 5.34 2.65 -1.43
N ASN A 46 4.98 1.47 -1.91
CA ASN A 46 4.34 1.29 -3.23
C ASN A 46 2.99 2.01 -3.32
N ALA A 47 2.14 1.89 -2.30
CA ALA A 47 0.85 2.55 -2.25
C ALA A 47 0.98 4.08 -2.23
N THR A 48 1.92 4.60 -1.42
CA THR A 48 2.17 6.04 -1.29
C THR A 48 2.70 6.62 -2.59
N HIS A 49 3.70 5.97 -3.18
CA HIS A 49 4.27 6.42 -4.45
C HIS A 49 3.21 6.48 -5.55
N THR A 50 2.39 5.43 -5.67
CA THR A 50 1.34 5.37 -6.70
C THR A 50 0.24 6.39 -6.45
N ALA A 51 -0.26 6.48 -5.21
CA ALA A 51 -1.35 7.39 -4.88
C ALA A 51 -0.97 8.86 -5.06
N LEU A 52 0.25 9.24 -4.67
CA LEU A 52 0.71 10.64 -4.70
C LEU A 52 1.36 11.04 -6.03
N MET A 53 1.33 10.19 -7.06
CA MET A 53 1.78 10.55 -8.42
C MET A 53 0.91 11.63 -9.08
N TRP A 54 -0.32 11.82 -8.59
CA TRP A 54 -1.32 12.72 -9.14
C TRP A 54 -1.92 13.60 -8.05
N ASP A 55 -2.46 14.74 -8.42
CA ASP A 55 -3.24 15.56 -7.50
C ASP A 55 -4.53 14.86 -7.12
N LEU A 56 -4.73 14.67 -5.81
CA LEU A 56 -5.87 13.92 -5.27
C LEU A 56 -6.92 14.83 -4.62
N VAL A 57 -6.55 16.07 -4.29
CA VAL A 57 -7.43 16.98 -3.55
C VAL A 57 -8.68 17.31 -4.36
N GLY A 58 -9.83 16.94 -3.85
CA GLY A 58 -11.13 17.18 -4.49
C GLY A 58 -11.47 16.23 -5.63
N GLU A 59 -10.58 15.28 -5.98
CA GLU A 59 -10.77 14.34 -7.09
C GLU A 59 -11.54 13.08 -6.67
N ASP A 60 -12.15 12.44 -7.66
CA ASP A 60 -12.73 11.11 -7.52
C ASP A 60 -11.68 10.06 -7.93
N VAL A 61 -11.32 9.17 -7.02
CA VAL A 61 -10.25 8.19 -7.19
C VAL A 61 -10.84 6.79 -7.31
N LEU A 62 -10.49 6.08 -8.37
CA LEU A 62 -10.81 4.66 -8.55
C LEU A 62 -9.55 3.81 -8.31
N ILE A 63 -9.65 2.84 -7.43
CA ILE A 63 -8.61 1.87 -7.14
C ILE A 63 -9.10 0.48 -7.53
N THR A 64 -8.40 -0.18 -8.44
CA THR A 64 -8.70 -1.54 -8.86
C THR A 64 -7.82 -2.53 -8.08
N GLY A 65 -8.46 -3.37 -7.29
CA GLY A 65 -7.81 -4.33 -6.39
C GLY A 65 -7.81 -3.89 -4.92
N ALA A 66 -8.58 -4.61 -4.09
CA ALA A 66 -8.65 -4.41 -2.65
C ALA A 66 -7.66 -5.32 -1.88
N GLY A 67 -6.47 -5.53 -2.44
CA GLY A 67 -5.34 -6.14 -1.74
C GLY A 67 -4.67 -5.16 -0.77
N PRO A 68 -3.61 -5.58 -0.07
CA PRO A 68 -2.92 -4.73 0.91
C PRO A 68 -2.53 -3.36 0.36
N ILE A 69 -1.92 -3.31 -0.82
CA ILE A 69 -1.50 -2.06 -1.47
C ILE A 69 -2.71 -1.19 -1.80
N GLY A 70 -3.78 -1.77 -2.37
CA GLY A 70 -4.97 -1.02 -2.74
C GLY A 70 -5.71 -0.42 -1.53
N ILE A 71 -5.80 -1.16 -0.43
CA ILE A 71 -6.41 -0.68 0.82
C ILE A 71 -5.59 0.47 1.42
N ILE A 72 -4.28 0.34 1.44
CA ILE A 72 -3.38 1.40 1.93
C ILE A 72 -3.48 2.63 1.02
N ALA A 73 -3.47 2.45 -0.30
CA ALA A 73 -3.63 3.54 -1.26
C ALA A 73 -4.97 4.27 -1.10
N ALA A 74 -6.05 3.54 -0.79
CA ALA A 74 -7.35 4.15 -0.50
C ALA A 74 -7.31 5.03 0.76
N GLY A 75 -6.64 4.57 1.81
CA GLY A 75 -6.41 5.36 3.02
C GLY A 75 -5.60 6.62 2.74
N ILE A 76 -4.51 6.50 1.97
CA ILE A 76 -3.66 7.62 1.58
C ILE A 76 -4.43 8.62 0.72
N ALA A 77 -5.16 8.17 -0.29
CA ALA A 77 -5.96 9.04 -1.16
C ALA A 77 -6.99 9.82 -0.34
N LYS A 78 -7.65 9.16 0.61
CA LYS A 78 -8.62 9.82 1.49
C LYS A 78 -7.95 10.84 2.39
N TYR A 79 -6.81 10.50 2.99
CA TYR A 79 -6.04 11.42 3.83
C TYR A 79 -5.53 12.63 3.05
N ALA A 80 -5.10 12.43 1.79
CA ALA A 80 -4.64 13.47 0.90
C ALA A 80 -5.75 14.43 0.41
N GLY A 81 -7.03 14.14 0.70
CA GLY A 81 -8.13 15.03 0.40
C GLY A 81 -8.95 14.66 -0.83
N ALA A 82 -8.89 13.42 -1.29
CA ALA A 82 -9.76 12.93 -2.34
C ALA A 82 -11.24 13.08 -1.95
N ARG A 83 -12.06 13.56 -2.87
CA ARG A 83 -13.50 13.77 -2.68
C ARG A 83 -14.21 12.43 -2.44
N ARG A 84 -13.97 11.49 -3.32
CA ARG A 84 -14.46 10.10 -3.24
C ARG A 84 -13.34 9.14 -3.54
N VAL A 85 -13.32 8.01 -2.83
CA VAL A 85 -12.42 6.90 -3.13
C VAL A 85 -13.29 5.66 -3.33
N ILE A 86 -13.20 5.08 -4.50
CA ILE A 86 -13.91 3.86 -4.90
C ILE A 86 -12.85 2.77 -5.04
N ILE A 87 -13.06 1.65 -4.38
CA ILE A 87 -12.19 0.48 -4.50
C ILE A 87 -12.99 -0.71 -5.02
N THR A 88 -12.42 -1.46 -5.95
CA THR A 88 -13.04 -2.64 -6.54
C THR A 88 -12.14 -3.86 -6.40
N ASP A 89 -12.72 -5.05 -6.31
CA ASP A 89 -12.00 -6.32 -6.36
C ASP A 89 -12.92 -7.39 -6.96
N ILE A 90 -12.35 -8.46 -7.48
CA ILE A 90 -13.07 -9.65 -7.93
C ILE A 90 -13.42 -10.60 -6.77
N ASN A 91 -12.84 -10.38 -5.60
CA ASN A 91 -13.03 -11.19 -4.40
C ASN A 91 -13.89 -10.44 -3.39
N ASP A 92 -15.13 -10.90 -3.21
CA ASP A 92 -16.11 -10.30 -2.31
C ASP A 92 -15.62 -10.24 -0.85
N TYR A 93 -14.79 -11.19 -0.42
CA TYR A 93 -14.21 -11.17 0.92
C TYR A 93 -13.36 -9.93 1.18
N ARG A 94 -12.64 -9.44 0.16
CA ARG A 94 -11.80 -8.24 0.25
C ARG A 94 -12.60 -6.93 0.25
N LEU A 95 -13.83 -6.99 -0.23
CA LEU A 95 -14.75 -5.86 -0.25
C LEU A 95 -15.64 -5.78 1.00
N CYS A 96 -15.47 -6.73 1.94
CA CYS A 96 -16.29 -6.80 3.13
C CYS A 96 -16.15 -5.54 4.01
N PRO A 97 -17.28 -4.87 4.44
CA PRO A 97 -17.27 -3.53 5.03
C PRO A 97 -16.64 -3.42 6.43
N ASN A 98 -16.16 -4.53 6.99
CA ASN A 98 -15.60 -4.57 8.34
C ASN A 98 -14.08 -4.38 8.41
N ILE A 99 -13.39 -4.26 7.29
CA ILE A 99 -11.96 -4.00 7.25
C ILE A 99 -11.73 -2.48 7.16
N LEU A 100 -11.62 -1.85 8.34
CA LEU A 100 -10.88 -0.61 8.64
C LEU A 100 -11.35 0.75 8.14
N LEU A 101 -12.44 0.90 7.41
CA LEU A 101 -12.97 2.23 7.13
C LEU A 101 -14.38 2.35 7.70
N LYS A 102 -14.49 2.70 9.00
CA LYS A 102 -15.74 3.10 9.61
C LYS A 102 -16.45 4.13 8.73
N LYS A 103 -17.61 3.70 8.22
CA LYS A 103 -18.71 4.47 7.64
C LYS A 103 -18.58 6.00 7.80
N GLN A 104 -17.88 6.65 6.91
CA GLN A 104 -18.23 8.03 6.54
C GLN A 104 -17.77 8.23 5.09
N ASN A 105 -18.72 8.09 4.15
CA ASN A 105 -18.58 8.41 2.72
C ASN A 105 -17.85 7.42 1.81
N MET A 106 -17.90 6.11 2.07
CA MET A 106 -17.71 5.14 1.00
C MET A 106 -19.06 4.73 0.43
N LEU A 107 -19.36 5.21 -0.76
CA LEU A 107 -20.45 4.66 -1.56
C LEU A 107 -19.93 3.37 -2.20
N GLN A 108 -20.40 2.21 -1.71
CA GLN A 108 -20.39 1.00 -2.50
C GLN A 108 -21.38 1.20 -3.65
N MET A 109 -20.88 1.36 -4.84
CA MET A 109 -21.74 1.19 -6.03
C MET A 109 -21.63 -0.27 -6.45
N TYR A 110 -22.59 -1.08 -5.96
CA TYR A 110 -23.00 -2.30 -6.60
C TYR A 110 -24.13 -1.96 -7.59
N GLN A 111 -23.89 -2.22 -8.84
CA GLN A 111 -24.85 -2.83 -9.77
C GLN A 111 -24.10 -3.57 -10.84
#